data_1dfd2911564a94f92262736c135cfbc8
#
_entry.id   1dfd2911564a94f92262736c135cfbc8
#
_cell.length_a   1.000
_cell.length_b   1.000
_cell.length_c   1.000
_cell.angle_alpha   90.00
_cell.angle_beta   90.00
_cell.angle_gamma   90.00
#
_symmetry.space_group_name_H-M   'P 1'
#
loop_
_entity.id
_entity.type
_entity.pdbx_description
1 polymer ?
#
loop_
_entity_poly.entity_id
_entity_poly.type
_entity_poly.pdbx_seq_one_letter_code
_entity_poly.pdbx_strand_id
1 'polypeptide(L)'
;MIVRLAADGAVVHDADDCGRLHLETDLDAAGVRTALKTTGTGEPIDADNAWLDLGVLRSRAALLATAPDWAQRWAAMTDYAQRKGWLSDDGRAVQVHIVR
;
A
#
# COMPACT_ATOMS: atom_id res chain seq x y z
N MET A 1 0.95 6.54 6.11
CA MET A 1 0.74 6.42 4.65
C MET A 1 -0.58 5.72 4.40
N ILE A 2 -1.40 6.30 3.58
CA ILE A 2 -2.72 5.77 3.24
C ILE A 2 -2.80 5.66 1.73
N VAL A 3 -3.22 4.49 1.22
CA VAL A 3 -3.53 4.31 -0.19
C VAL A 3 -5.04 4.38 -0.34
N ARG A 4 -5.54 5.43 -0.97
CA ARG A 4 -6.96 5.61 -1.25
C ARG A 4 -7.28 4.99 -2.61
N LEU A 5 -8.08 3.92 -2.62
CA LEU A 5 -8.41 3.17 -3.83
C LEU A 5 -9.82 3.52 -4.32
N ALA A 6 -9.89 3.91 -5.58
CA ALA A 6 -11.15 4.11 -6.31
C ALA A 6 -11.13 3.24 -7.58
N ALA A 7 -12.28 3.16 -8.26
CA ALA A 7 -12.39 2.31 -9.47
C ALA A 7 -11.40 2.72 -10.57
N ASP A 8 -11.03 3.98 -10.64
CA ASP A 8 -10.20 4.55 -11.71
C ASP A 8 -8.80 4.98 -11.26
N GLY A 9 -8.43 4.77 -10.02
CA GLY A 9 -7.12 5.17 -9.54
C GLY A 9 -6.84 4.82 -8.09
N ALA A 10 -5.57 4.90 -7.74
CA ALA A 10 -5.09 4.76 -6.38
C ALA A 10 -4.18 5.93 -6.05
N VAL A 11 -4.48 6.66 -4.98
CA VAL A 11 -3.76 7.87 -4.59
C VAL A 11 -3.15 7.67 -3.20
N VAL A 12 -1.88 8.04 -3.07
CA VAL A 12 -1.19 7.99 -1.79
C VAL A 12 -1.43 9.29 -1.03
N HIS A 13 -1.84 9.15 0.24
CA HIS A 13 -1.95 10.25 1.19
C HIS A 13 -0.97 10.03 2.34
N ASP A 14 -0.53 11.13 2.97
CA ASP A 14 0.40 11.11 4.10
C ASP A 14 1.67 10.29 3.78
N ALA A 15 2.28 10.56 2.63
CA ALA A 15 3.43 9.83 2.12
C ALA A 15 4.63 9.84 3.09
N ASP A 16 4.76 10.88 3.92
CA ASP A 16 5.83 10.99 4.91
C ASP A 16 5.58 10.16 6.17
N ASP A 17 4.35 9.72 6.41
CA ASP A 17 4.01 8.88 7.56
C ASP A 17 4.11 7.40 7.18
N CYS A 18 5.28 6.82 7.34
CA CYS A 18 5.52 5.40 7.07
C CYS A 18 5.12 4.49 8.23
N GLY A 19 4.53 5.00 9.29
CA GLY A 19 4.18 4.23 10.49
C GLY A 19 2.84 3.51 10.43
N ARG A 20 1.94 3.89 9.52
CA ARG A 20 0.54 3.42 9.51
C ARG A 20 0.05 3.15 8.10
N LEU A 21 0.66 2.19 7.43
CA LEU A 21 0.25 1.85 6.07
C LEU A 21 -1.06 1.06 6.07
N HIS A 22 -2.07 1.59 5.38
CA HIS A 22 -3.33 0.87 5.14
C HIS A 22 -3.97 1.32 3.83
N LEU A 23 -4.96 0.56 3.38
CA LEU A 23 -5.75 0.84 2.19
C LEU A 23 -7.12 1.38 2.63
N GLU A 24 -7.54 2.53 2.09
CA GLU A 24 -8.90 3.05 2.30
C GLU A 24 -9.69 2.98 1.00
N THR A 25 -10.95 2.60 1.09
CA THR A 25 -11.82 2.51 -0.08
C THR A 25 -13.29 2.53 0.32
N ASP A 26 -14.14 2.99 -0.61
CA ASP A 26 -15.60 2.85 -0.51
C ASP A 26 -16.12 1.66 -1.33
N LEU A 27 -15.23 0.96 -2.04
CA LEU A 27 -15.61 -0.15 -2.92
C LEU A 27 -15.91 -1.40 -2.10
N ASP A 28 -16.82 -2.23 -2.62
CA ASP A 28 -17.04 -3.58 -2.10
C ASP A 28 -15.90 -4.53 -2.50
N ALA A 29 -15.95 -5.78 -2.06
CA ALA A 29 -14.88 -6.75 -2.33
C ALA A 29 -14.61 -6.96 -3.82
N ALA A 30 -15.67 -7.02 -4.65
CA ALA A 30 -15.52 -7.17 -6.09
C ALA A 30 -14.90 -5.92 -6.72
N GLY A 31 -15.32 -4.73 -6.26
CA GLY A 31 -14.76 -3.46 -6.71
C GLY A 31 -13.29 -3.30 -6.35
N VAL A 32 -12.91 -3.70 -5.15
CA VAL A 32 -11.51 -3.69 -4.71
C VAL A 32 -10.65 -4.58 -5.60
N ARG A 33 -11.11 -5.80 -5.86
CA ARG A 33 -10.39 -6.74 -6.73
C ARG A 33 -10.13 -6.15 -8.12
N THR A 34 -11.19 -5.62 -8.73
CA THR A 34 -11.10 -5.01 -10.06
C THR A 34 -10.20 -3.79 -10.06
N ALA A 35 -10.35 -2.90 -9.08
CA ALA A 35 -9.58 -1.66 -9.00
C ALA A 35 -8.09 -1.91 -8.75
N LEU A 36 -7.73 -2.85 -7.87
CA LEU A 36 -6.34 -3.21 -7.63
C LEU A 36 -5.66 -3.68 -8.91
N LYS A 37 -6.34 -4.52 -9.68
CA LYS A 37 -5.82 -5.04 -10.95
C LYS A 37 -5.72 -3.95 -12.00
N THR A 38 -6.79 -3.17 -12.18
CA THR A 38 -6.84 -2.11 -13.20
C THR A 38 -5.80 -1.02 -12.97
N THR A 39 -5.56 -0.66 -11.70
CA THR A 39 -4.59 0.39 -11.35
C THR A 39 -3.17 -0.13 -11.19
N GLY A 40 -2.96 -1.45 -11.26
CA GLY A 40 -1.64 -2.05 -11.07
C GLY A 40 -1.10 -1.90 -9.66
N THR A 41 -1.97 -1.71 -8.67
CA THR A 41 -1.57 -1.39 -7.30
C THR A 41 -1.27 -2.64 -6.47
N GLY A 42 -1.95 -3.75 -6.76
CA GLY A 42 -1.76 -4.99 -5.99
C GLY A 42 -2.79 -6.05 -6.30
N GLU A 43 -3.04 -6.92 -5.32
CA GLU A 43 -3.97 -8.05 -5.43
C GLU A 43 -4.76 -8.21 -4.14
N PRO A 44 -6.01 -8.69 -4.19
CA PRO A 44 -6.77 -8.95 -2.97
C PRO A 44 -6.25 -10.20 -2.25
N ILE A 45 -6.34 -10.21 -0.92
CA ILE A 45 -6.13 -11.41 -0.11
C ILE A 45 -7.49 -11.96 0.31
N ASP A 46 -8.28 -11.11 0.96
CA ASP A 46 -9.64 -11.44 1.43
C ASP A 46 -10.46 -10.15 1.52
N ALA A 47 -11.61 -10.18 2.18
CA ALA A 47 -12.49 -9.02 2.29
C ALA A 47 -11.86 -7.86 3.08
N ASP A 48 -10.89 -8.14 3.95
CA ASP A 48 -10.32 -7.17 4.88
C ASP A 48 -8.86 -6.85 4.63
N ASN A 49 -8.18 -7.58 3.73
CA ASN A 49 -6.74 -7.45 3.51
C ASN A 49 -6.41 -7.52 2.03
N ALA A 50 -5.32 -6.86 1.66
CA ALA A 50 -4.81 -6.85 0.29
C ALA A 50 -3.29 -6.86 0.28
N TRP A 51 -2.73 -7.35 -0.83
CA TRP A 51 -1.32 -7.18 -1.15
C TRP A 51 -1.15 -5.89 -1.94
N LEU A 52 -0.23 -5.02 -1.50
CA LEU A 52 0.20 -3.86 -2.30
C LEU A 52 1.59 -4.11 -2.87
N ASP A 53 1.76 -3.81 -4.16
CA ASP A 53 3.06 -3.88 -4.83
C ASP A 53 3.99 -2.81 -4.24
N LEU A 54 5.10 -3.24 -3.62
CA LEU A 54 6.02 -2.32 -2.96
C LEU A 54 6.72 -1.38 -3.92
N GLY A 55 7.07 -1.85 -5.12
CA GLY A 55 7.72 -1.01 -6.12
C GLY A 55 6.81 0.12 -6.60
N VAL A 56 5.56 -0.21 -6.90
CA VAL A 56 4.55 0.77 -7.30
C VAL A 56 4.26 1.74 -6.17
N LEU A 57 4.05 1.23 -4.96
CA LEU A 57 3.78 2.08 -3.79
C LEU A 57 4.94 3.04 -3.52
N ARG A 58 6.17 2.54 -3.54
CA ARG A 58 7.35 3.37 -3.29
C ARG A 58 7.47 4.47 -4.32
N SER A 59 7.30 4.15 -5.60
CA SER A 59 7.39 5.13 -6.68
C SER A 59 6.35 6.24 -6.54
N ARG A 60 5.11 5.88 -6.22
CA ARG A 60 4.04 6.86 -6.04
C ARG A 60 4.24 7.71 -4.78
N ALA A 61 4.62 7.10 -3.68
CA ALA A 61 4.87 7.81 -2.43
C ALA A 61 6.06 8.75 -2.52
N ALA A 62 7.13 8.34 -3.19
CA ALA A 62 8.34 9.14 -3.35
C ALA A 62 8.08 10.46 -4.06
N LEU A 63 7.13 10.48 -5.02
CA LEU A 63 6.75 11.70 -5.73
C LEU A 63 6.07 12.73 -4.82
N LEU A 64 5.44 12.29 -3.74
CA LEU A 64 4.66 13.12 -2.82
C LEU A 64 5.39 13.39 -1.52
N ALA A 65 6.42 12.62 -1.20
CA ALA A 65 7.16 12.73 0.04
C ALA A 65 7.97 14.02 0.07
N THR A 66 7.99 14.68 1.23
CA THR A 66 8.71 15.93 1.43
C THR A 66 9.78 15.83 2.52
N ALA A 67 9.71 14.82 3.40
CA ALA A 67 10.67 14.65 4.49
C ALA A 67 12.06 14.30 3.95
N PRO A 68 13.13 14.99 4.40
CA PRO A 68 14.50 14.72 3.92
C PRO A 68 14.99 13.31 4.22
N ASP A 69 14.47 12.70 5.30
CA ASP A 69 14.82 11.34 5.73
C ASP A 69 13.81 10.28 5.29
N TRP A 70 12.99 10.59 4.27
CA TRP A 70 11.90 9.70 3.86
C TRP A 70 12.41 8.31 3.45
N ALA A 71 13.53 8.23 2.74
CA ALA A 71 14.08 6.94 2.30
C ALA A 71 14.43 6.04 3.51
N GLN A 72 14.91 6.63 4.59
CA GLN A 72 15.22 5.91 5.83
C GLN A 72 13.93 5.46 6.52
N ARG A 73 12.90 6.30 6.52
CA ARG A 73 11.58 5.95 7.08
C ARG A 73 10.93 4.82 6.28
N TRP A 74 11.04 4.85 4.96
CA TRP A 74 10.55 3.77 4.10
C TRP A 74 11.26 2.46 4.40
N ALA A 75 12.60 2.47 4.49
CA ALA A 75 13.38 1.29 4.80
C ALA A 75 13.00 0.70 6.16
N ALA A 76 12.81 1.55 7.18
CA ALA A 76 12.38 1.11 8.51
C ALA A 76 10.99 0.46 8.47
N MET A 77 10.06 0.99 7.66
CA MET A 77 8.73 0.42 7.49
C MET A 77 8.79 -0.97 6.85
N THR A 78 9.58 -1.14 5.79
CA THR A 78 9.71 -2.43 5.12
C THR A 78 10.42 -3.46 5.99
N ASP A 79 11.43 -3.07 6.76
CA ASP A 79 12.09 -3.94 7.72
C ASP A 79 11.12 -4.42 8.80
N TYR A 80 10.29 -3.52 9.31
CA TYR A 80 9.26 -3.84 10.31
C TYR A 80 8.25 -4.83 9.73
N ALA A 81 7.76 -4.58 8.51
CA ALA A 81 6.82 -5.48 7.83
C ALA A 81 7.42 -6.86 7.61
N GLN A 82 8.70 -6.93 7.25
CA GLN A 82 9.40 -8.20 7.09
C GLN A 82 9.46 -8.97 8.40
N ARG A 83 9.81 -8.31 9.50
CA ARG A 83 9.86 -8.95 10.82
C ARG A 83 8.51 -9.44 11.30
N LYS A 84 7.43 -8.77 10.90
CA LYS A 84 6.05 -9.16 11.25
C LYS A 84 5.48 -10.24 10.33
N GLY A 85 6.18 -10.59 9.26
CA GLY A 85 5.70 -11.55 8.29
C GLY A 85 4.64 -11.00 7.34
N TRP A 86 4.61 -9.68 7.13
CA TRP A 86 3.63 -9.01 6.27
C TRP A 86 4.09 -8.85 4.82
N LEU A 87 5.30 -9.27 4.50
CA LEU A 87 5.76 -9.29 3.11
C LEU A 87 5.43 -10.62 2.44
N SER A 88 5.19 -10.57 1.13
CA SER A 88 5.06 -11.78 0.33
C SER A 88 6.39 -12.56 0.29
N ASP A 89 6.34 -13.84 -0.10
CA ASP A 89 7.51 -14.71 -0.10
C ASP A 89 8.66 -14.15 -0.96
N ASP A 90 8.33 -13.47 -2.06
CA ASP A 90 9.30 -12.85 -2.94
C ASP A 90 9.72 -11.44 -2.49
N GLY A 91 9.16 -10.92 -1.41
CA GLY A 91 9.45 -9.59 -0.89
C GLY A 91 8.92 -8.43 -1.72
N ARG A 92 8.09 -8.68 -2.72
CA ARG A 92 7.61 -7.65 -3.66
C ARG A 92 6.32 -6.98 -3.25
N ALA A 93 5.58 -7.57 -2.33
CA ALA A 93 4.30 -7.06 -1.89
C ALA A 93 4.21 -7.02 -0.38
N VAL A 94 3.44 -6.08 0.14
CA VAL A 94 3.16 -5.93 1.57
C VAL A 94 1.68 -6.11 1.82
N GLN A 95 1.36 -6.87 2.87
CA GLN A 95 -0.02 -7.06 3.32
C GLN A 95 -0.49 -5.80 4.04
N VAL A 96 -1.64 -5.29 3.66
CA VAL A 96 -2.28 -4.14 4.30
C VAL A 96 -3.71 -4.45 4.66
N HIS A 97 -4.21 -3.77 5.70
CA HIS A 97 -5.60 -3.84 6.10
C HIS A 97 -6.44 -2.90 5.21
N ILE A 98 -7.66 -3.32 4.88
CA ILE A 98 -8.62 -2.53 4.11
C ILE A 98 -9.56 -1.85 5.08
N VAL A 99 -9.59 -0.51 5.03
CA VAL A 99 -10.47 0.33 5.85
C VAL A 99 -11.55 0.93 4.96
N ARG A 100 -12.81 0.76 5.36
CA ARG A 100 -13.97 1.30 4.63
C ARG A 100 -14.68 2.40 5.36
#